data_fe56d351823f4731c3a9465951d7191b
#
_entry.id   fe56d351823f4731c3a9465951d7191b
#
_cell.length_a   1.000
_cell.length_b   1.000
_cell.length_c   1.000
_cell.angle_alpha   90.00
_cell.angle_beta   90.00
_cell.angle_gamma   90.00
#
_symmetry.space_group_name_H-M   'P 1'
#
loop_
_entity.id
_entity.type
_entity.pdbx_description
1 polymer ?
#
loop_
_entity_poly.entity_id
_entity_poly.type
_entity_poly.pdbx_seq_one_letter_code
_entity_poly.pdbx_strand_id
1 'polypeptide(L)'
;MRAIRGGLKKGLDVSWYAKPEFDEEQMFQIMFGLEEKLNVSIFARGEFNVFQMAQIRMGLKNKINVESYLNPGINWIEMRRIRLELENNNE
;
A
#
# COMPACT_ATOMS: atom_id res chain seq x y z
N MET A 1 -18.25 -6.43 4.22
CA MET A 1 -17.28 -5.33 4.07
C MET A 1 -17.05 -5.08 2.59
N ARG A 2 -17.04 -3.81 2.21
CA ARG A 2 -17.00 -3.43 0.79
C ARG A 2 -15.73 -3.84 0.08
N ALA A 3 -14.58 -3.71 0.75
CA ALA A 3 -13.31 -4.06 0.14
C ALA A 3 -13.21 -5.57 -0.14
N ILE A 4 -13.70 -6.39 0.77
CA ILE A 4 -13.69 -7.84 0.58
C ILE A 4 -14.64 -8.22 -0.55
N ARG A 5 -15.84 -7.66 -0.55
CA ARG A 5 -16.83 -7.93 -1.60
C ARG A 5 -16.32 -7.47 -2.97
N GLY A 6 -15.75 -6.26 -3.02
CA GLY A 6 -15.21 -5.73 -4.27
C GLY A 6 -14.07 -6.59 -4.81
N GLY A 7 -13.18 -7.05 -3.92
CA GLY A 7 -12.09 -7.92 -4.31
C GLY A 7 -12.56 -9.26 -4.86
N LEU A 8 -13.55 -9.85 -4.19
CA LEU A 8 -14.12 -11.12 -4.65
C LEU A 8 -14.76 -10.97 -6.04
N LYS A 9 -15.46 -9.87 -6.28
CA LYS A 9 -16.05 -9.61 -7.59
C LYS A 9 -15.01 -9.48 -8.69
N LYS A 10 -13.84 -8.98 -8.36
CA LYS A 10 -12.75 -8.77 -9.31
C LYS A 10 -11.80 -9.98 -9.42
N GLY A 11 -12.09 -11.04 -8.67
CA GLY A 11 -11.25 -12.23 -8.68
C GLY A 11 -9.92 -12.06 -7.97
N LEU A 12 -9.82 -11.09 -7.06
CA LEU A 12 -8.59 -10.85 -6.33
C LEU A 12 -8.48 -11.80 -5.13
N ASP A 13 -7.25 -12.04 -4.68
CA ASP A 13 -7.00 -12.86 -3.49
C ASP A 13 -7.21 -12.00 -2.25
N VAL A 14 -8.44 -12.01 -1.74
CA VAL A 14 -8.82 -11.20 -0.58
C VAL A 14 -8.18 -11.67 0.72
N SER A 15 -7.55 -12.86 0.73
CA SER A 15 -6.88 -13.36 1.92
C SER A 15 -5.75 -12.44 2.37
N TRP A 16 -5.23 -11.60 1.47
CA TRP A 16 -4.20 -10.63 1.81
C TRP A 16 -4.69 -9.57 2.77
N TYR A 17 -5.98 -9.25 2.75
CA TYR A 17 -6.51 -8.16 3.57
C TYR A 17 -7.77 -8.52 4.36
N ALA A 18 -8.34 -9.69 4.18
CA ALA A 18 -9.54 -10.12 4.91
C ALA A 18 -9.12 -10.58 6.31
N LYS A 19 -8.58 -9.67 7.10
CA LYS A 19 -8.02 -9.93 8.43
C LYS A 19 -8.50 -8.88 9.42
N PRO A 20 -8.71 -9.26 10.70
CA PRO A 20 -9.23 -8.30 11.69
C PRO A 20 -8.28 -7.15 12.01
N GLU A 21 -6.99 -7.29 11.71
CA GLU A 21 -6.00 -6.23 11.96
C GLU A 21 -6.13 -5.05 11.00
N PHE A 22 -6.89 -5.21 9.89
CA PHE A 22 -7.06 -4.14 8.91
C PHE A 22 -8.45 -3.52 9.03
N ASP A 23 -8.52 -2.18 9.02
CA ASP A 23 -9.79 -1.50 8.88
C ASP A 23 -10.16 -1.42 7.39
N GLU A 24 -11.35 -0.89 7.11
CA GLU A 24 -11.87 -0.85 5.74
C GLU A 24 -10.97 -0.04 4.80
N GLU A 25 -10.43 1.08 5.29
CA GLU A 25 -9.57 1.93 4.47
C GLU A 25 -8.25 1.25 4.14
N GLN A 26 -7.66 0.55 5.11
CA GLN A 26 -6.45 -0.23 4.89
C GLN A 26 -6.71 -1.35 3.88
N MET A 27 -7.86 -2.01 4.00
CA MET A 27 -8.26 -3.07 3.07
C MET A 27 -8.34 -2.56 1.64
N PHE A 28 -8.89 -1.36 1.45
CA PHE A 28 -8.97 -0.77 0.12
C PHE A 28 -7.58 -0.50 -0.48
N GLN A 29 -6.63 -0.05 0.34
CA GLN A 29 -5.27 0.19 -0.17
C GLN A 29 -4.63 -1.10 -0.65
N ILE A 30 -4.81 -2.19 0.10
CA ILE A 30 -4.27 -3.49 -0.29
C ILE A 30 -4.98 -4.00 -1.55
N MET A 31 -6.30 -3.83 -1.62
CA MET A 31 -7.09 -4.20 -2.79
C MET A 31 -6.60 -3.46 -4.04
N PHE A 32 -6.38 -2.16 -3.93
CA PHE A 32 -5.86 -1.37 -5.05
C PHE A 32 -4.49 -1.86 -5.50
N GLY A 33 -3.63 -2.23 -4.53
CA GLY A 33 -2.34 -2.81 -4.86
C GLY A 33 -2.47 -4.11 -5.65
N LEU A 34 -3.39 -4.97 -5.26
CA LEU A 34 -3.65 -6.21 -5.98
C LEU A 34 -4.16 -5.94 -7.39
N GLU A 35 -5.07 -4.97 -7.55
CA GLU A 35 -5.57 -4.58 -8.87
C GLU A 35 -4.44 -4.08 -9.76
N GLU A 36 -3.48 -3.39 -9.18
CA GLU A 36 -2.32 -2.85 -9.90
C GLU A 36 -1.21 -3.87 -10.06
N LYS A 37 -1.44 -5.10 -9.60
CA LYS A 37 -0.50 -6.22 -9.67
C LYS A 37 0.82 -5.94 -8.96
N LEU A 38 0.73 -5.20 -7.86
CA LEU A 38 1.89 -4.89 -7.02
C LEU A 38 2.12 -6.01 -6.00
N ASN A 39 3.33 -6.08 -5.47
CA ASN A 39 3.65 -6.99 -4.39
C ASN A 39 3.14 -6.40 -3.07
N VAL A 40 1.88 -6.70 -2.72
CA VAL A 40 1.24 -6.13 -1.54
C VAL A 40 1.84 -6.64 -0.23
N SER A 41 2.60 -7.74 -0.26
CA SER A 41 3.25 -8.25 0.95
C SER A 41 4.16 -7.19 1.59
N ILE A 42 4.63 -6.23 0.80
CA ILE A 42 5.50 -5.17 1.28
C ILE A 42 4.78 -4.25 2.24
N PHE A 43 3.50 -3.94 1.99
CA PHE A 43 2.76 -2.99 2.82
C PHE A 43 1.50 -3.57 3.48
N ALA A 44 1.14 -4.82 3.21
CA ALA A 44 -0.02 -5.46 3.82
C ALA A 44 0.30 -5.85 5.27
N ARG A 45 0.54 -4.86 6.10
CA ARG A 45 0.91 -5.02 7.51
C ARG A 45 0.09 -4.06 8.35
N GLY A 46 -0.45 -4.55 9.49
CA GLY A 46 -1.30 -3.73 10.35
C GLY A 46 -0.58 -2.55 10.99
N GLU A 47 0.73 -2.55 11.02
CA GLU A 47 1.54 -1.47 11.60
C GLU A 47 1.58 -0.20 10.73
N PHE A 48 1.22 -0.31 9.45
CA PHE A 48 1.12 0.86 8.57
C PHE A 48 -0.31 1.38 8.57
N ASN A 49 -0.49 2.69 8.75
CA ASN A 49 -1.81 3.29 8.61
C ASN A 49 -2.14 3.46 7.11
N VAL A 50 -3.37 3.88 6.82
CA VAL A 50 -3.85 3.99 5.44
C VAL A 50 -3.01 4.98 4.63
N PHE A 51 -2.57 6.06 5.25
CA PHE A 51 -1.78 7.08 4.55
C PHE A 51 -0.37 6.57 4.23
N GLN A 52 0.22 5.81 5.15
CA GLN A 52 1.52 5.18 4.92
C GLN A 52 1.42 4.13 3.81
N MET A 53 0.38 3.31 3.86
CA MET A 53 0.14 2.30 2.81
C MET A 53 0.02 2.95 1.44
N ALA A 54 -0.68 4.09 1.35
CA ALA A 54 -0.84 4.80 0.10
C ALA A 54 0.50 5.25 -0.48
N GLN A 55 1.40 5.77 0.37
CA GLN A 55 2.71 6.22 -0.10
C GLN A 55 3.57 5.05 -0.57
N ILE A 56 3.51 3.94 0.13
CA ILE A 56 4.25 2.74 -0.29
C ILE A 56 3.69 2.20 -1.60
N ARG A 57 2.36 2.12 -1.71
CA ARG A 57 1.70 1.64 -2.93
C ARG A 57 2.06 2.51 -4.14
N MET A 58 2.01 3.84 -3.97
CA MET A 58 2.38 4.78 -5.04
C MET A 58 3.82 4.59 -5.47
N GLY A 59 4.73 4.39 -4.51
CA GLY A 59 6.13 4.16 -4.81
C GLY A 59 6.34 2.87 -5.61
N LEU A 60 5.67 1.79 -5.22
CA LEU A 60 5.74 0.53 -5.94
C LEU A 60 5.19 0.67 -7.35
N LYS A 61 4.10 1.40 -7.51
CA LYS A 61 3.50 1.64 -8.82
C LYS A 61 4.45 2.41 -9.73
N ASN A 62 5.18 3.35 -9.19
CA ASN A 62 6.13 4.18 -9.93
C ASN A 62 7.53 3.55 -10.02
N LYS A 63 7.67 2.31 -9.51
CA LYS A 63 8.89 1.51 -9.61
C LYS A 63 10.10 2.13 -8.94
N ILE A 64 9.89 2.88 -7.85
CA ILE A 64 10.99 3.40 -7.05
C ILE A 64 11.31 2.42 -5.92
N ASN A 65 12.48 2.57 -5.31
CA ASN A 65 12.89 1.72 -4.20
C ASN A 65 12.25 2.22 -2.90
N VAL A 66 11.10 1.61 -2.52
CA VAL A 66 10.34 2.01 -1.34
C VAL A 66 11.04 1.64 -0.03
N GLU A 67 12.06 0.79 -0.07
CA GLU A 67 12.78 0.40 1.15
C GLU A 67 13.38 1.61 1.87
N SER A 68 13.65 2.69 1.13
CA SER A 68 14.18 3.93 1.70
C SER A 68 13.26 4.51 2.77
N TYR A 69 11.96 4.23 2.71
CA TYR A 69 11.01 4.76 3.69
C TYR A 69 10.07 3.67 4.22
N LEU A 70 10.38 2.41 4.04
CA LEU A 70 9.55 1.29 4.49
C LEU A 70 9.73 1.06 5.99
N ASN A 71 9.19 1.97 6.79
CA ASN A 71 9.32 1.95 8.23
C ASN A 71 8.07 2.57 8.85
N PRO A 72 7.34 1.84 9.71
CA PRO A 72 6.12 2.38 10.32
C PRO A 72 6.38 3.55 11.25
N GLY A 73 7.62 3.77 11.67
CA GLY A 73 8.00 4.93 12.47
C GLY A 73 8.13 6.21 11.68
N ILE A 74 8.14 6.15 10.35
CA ILE A 74 8.20 7.33 9.50
C ILE A 74 6.76 7.75 9.18
N ASN A 75 6.39 9.01 9.49
CA ASN A 75 5.02 9.45 9.21
C ASN A 75 4.82 9.58 7.68
N TRP A 76 3.56 9.60 7.26
CA TRP A 76 3.24 9.55 5.84
C TRP A 76 3.71 10.81 5.07
N ILE A 77 3.79 11.95 5.75
CA ILE A 77 4.24 13.19 5.13
C ILE A 77 5.71 13.08 4.76
N GLU A 78 6.51 12.53 5.67
CA GLU A 78 7.93 12.29 5.40
C GLU A 78 8.11 11.22 4.33
N MET A 79 7.29 10.17 4.36
CA MET A 79 7.30 9.15 3.30
C MET A 79 7.03 9.79 1.93
N ARG A 80 6.05 10.69 1.89
CA ARG A 80 5.69 11.39 0.65
C ARG A 80 6.87 12.22 0.15
N ARG A 81 7.54 12.93 1.06
CA ARG A 81 8.71 13.72 0.68
C ARG A 81 9.80 12.85 0.07
N ILE A 82 10.12 11.73 0.72
CA ILE A 82 11.14 10.81 0.23
C ILE A 82 10.73 10.21 -1.12
N ARG A 83 9.46 9.81 -1.24
CA ARG A 83 8.93 9.25 -2.49
C ARG A 83 9.08 10.25 -3.64
N LEU A 84 8.69 11.49 -3.41
CA LEU A 84 8.77 12.53 -4.44
C LEU A 84 10.21 12.79 -4.86
N GLU A 85 11.14 12.81 -3.91
CA GLU A 85 12.55 12.98 -4.23
C GLU A 85 13.07 11.84 -5.10
N LEU A 86 12.72 10.59 -4.74
CA LEU A 86 13.14 9.44 -5.51
C LEU A 86 12.54 9.43 -6.91
N GLU A 87 11.28 9.86 -7.04
CA GLU A 87 10.62 9.94 -8.34
C GLU A 87 11.27 11.00 -9.22
N ASN A 88 11.67 12.13 -8.64
CA ASN A 88 12.33 13.19 -9.39
C ASN A 88 13.73 12.78 -9.85
N ASN A 89 14.43 11.96 -9.08
CA ASN A 89 15.79 11.53 -9.38
C ASN A 89 15.85 10.31 -10.28
N ASN A 90 14.70 9.71 -10.58
CA ASN A 90 14.62 8.46 -11.32
C ASN A 90 14.19 8.68 -12.77
N GLU A 91 14.75 9.69 -13.40
CA GLU A 91 14.45 10.01 -14.80
C GLU A 91 15.38 9.27 -15.75
#